data_ffb32eb3e10146510fb77eb9ec36916a
#
_entry.id   ffb32eb3e10146510fb77eb9ec36916a
#
_cell.length_a   1.000
_cell.length_b   1.000
_cell.length_c   1.000
_cell.angle_alpha   90.00
_cell.angle_beta   90.00
_cell.angle_gamma   90.00
#
_symmetry.space_group_name_H-M   'P 1'
#
loop_
_entity.id
_entity.type
_entity.pdbx_description
1 polymer ?
#
loop_
_entity_poly.entity_id
_entity_poly.type
_entity_poly.pdbx_seq_one_letter_code
_entity_poly.pdbx_strand_id
1 'polypeptide(L)'
;MVNEFFNLSGRVAIVTGTSRGLGQYLGRALARAGADLVITSRDKTALTDFQHEIEDLGRRAVPLELDVRNYDSIQRMASAAAEAYGKIDILVNNAGCNVRKPSLDISWDDWNLVLDTNLRGTFFVAQAIARHMIPNGYGRIINIGSVTSVFGYAGLAPYCASRGGTKQLTMSLADDWGPHGITVNCLAPGWFKTEQNKVLYENEPWVRYICDRIPLKRPGQPHDLDGAIVFLASEESRYVTGQTLLVDGGISTGATKATVDE
;
A
#
# COMPACT_ATOMS: atom_id res chain seq x y z
N MET A 1 -19.95 0.94 24.93
CA MET A 1 -18.66 1.67 24.85
C MET A 1 -18.13 1.42 23.45
N VAL A 2 -18.02 2.45 22.63
CA VAL A 2 -17.30 2.34 21.34
C VAL A 2 -15.85 2.07 21.71
N ASN A 3 -15.25 1.05 21.10
CA ASN A 3 -13.84 0.75 21.32
C ASN A 3 -13.04 1.96 20.77
N GLU A 4 -12.42 2.73 21.65
CA GLU A 4 -11.66 3.92 21.27
C GLU A 4 -10.38 3.57 20.50
N PHE A 5 -9.87 2.35 20.66
CA PHE A 5 -8.68 1.86 19.96
C PHE A 5 -8.98 1.59 18.47
N PHE A 6 -8.02 1.97 17.63
CA PHE A 6 -8.09 1.75 16.18
C PHE A 6 -9.28 2.44 15.49
N ASN A 7 -9.82 3.49 16.11
CA ASN A 7 -10.94 4.26 15.58
C ASN A 7 -10.45 5.34 14.61
N LEU A 8 -10.96 5.32 13.37
CA LEU A 8 -10.66 6.30 12.33
C LEU A 8 -11.84 7.24 12.05
N SER A 9 -12.86 7.28 12.91
CA SER A 9 -14.00 8.17 12.74
C SER A 9 -13.56 9.64 12.65
N GLY A 10 -14.07 10.33 11.63
CA GLY A 10 -13.69 11.71 11.34
C GLY A 10 -12.32 11.87 10.66
N ARG A 11 -11.62 10.79 10.32
CA ARG A 11 -10.40 10.82 9.52
C ARG A 11 -10.73 10.68 8.03
N VAL A 12 -9.91 11.30 7.19
CA VAL A 12 -9.97 11.22 5.73
C VAL A 12 -8.75 10.50 5.21
N ALA A 13 -8.96 9.40 4.50
CA ALA A 13 -7.89 8.58 3.94
C ALA A 13 -7.91 8.61 2.40
N ILE A 14 -6.77 8.88 1.79
CA ILE A 14 -6.54 8.69 0.36
C ILE A 14 -5.93 7.32 0.16
N VAL A 15 -6.50 6.52 -0.76
CA VAL A 15 -5.91 5.24 -1.18
C VAL A 15 -5.67 5.27 -2.68
N THR A 16 -4.41 5.11 -3.10
CA THR A 16 -4.08 5.12 -4.52
C THR A 16 -4.25 3.73 -5.15
N GLY A 17 -4.82 3.68 -6.37
CA GLY A 17 -4.96 2.44 -7.13
C GLY A 17 -6.03 1.50 -6.57
N THR A 18 -7.27 1.99 -6.40
CA THR A 18 -8.40 1.26 -5.83
C THR A 18 -9.37 0.67 -6.86
N SER A 19 -9.02 0.68 -8.15
CA SER A 19 -9.87 0.04 -9.17
C SER A 19 -9.95 -1.49 -9.02
N ARG A 20 -8.98 -2.11 -8.34
CA ARG A 20 -8.93 -3.56 -8.10
C ARG A 20 -7.85 -3.93 -7.07
N GLY A 21 -7.85 -5.20 -6.64
CA GLY A 21 -6.77 -5.80 -5.86
C GLY A 21 -6.62 -5.24 -4.45
N LEU A 22 -5.41 -5.17 -3.94
CA LEU A 22 -5.15 -4.81 -2.54
C LEU A 22 -5.67 -3.42 -2.17
N GLY A 23 -5.68 -2.46 -3.10
CA GLY A 23 -6.18 -1.10 -2.83
C GLY A 23 -7.64 -1.09 -2.35
N GLN A 24 -8.50 -1.95 -2.90
CA GLN A 24 -9.89 -2.08 -2.43
C GLN A 24 -9.95 -2.69 -1.03
N TYR A 25 -9.17 -3.73 -0.75
CA TYR A 25 -9.16 -4.37 0.58
C TYR A 25 -8.66 -3.41 1.65
N LEU A 26 -7.57 -2.68 1.39
CA LEU A 26 -7.03 -1.67 2.30
C LEU A 26 -8.03 -0.53 2.55
N GLY A 27 -8.65 -0.01 1.47
CA GLY A 27 -9.68 1.02 1.57
C GLY A 27 -10.89 0.55 2.38
N ARG A 28 -11.36 -0.67 2.14
CA ARG A 28 -12.47 -1.29 2.90
C ARG A 28 -12.14 -1.42 4.39
N ALA A 29 -10.91 -1.82 4.73
CA ALA A 29 -10.47 -1.93 6.13
C ALA A 29 -10.48 -0.56 6.83
N LEU A 30 -9.98 0.49 6.17
CA LEU A 30 -10.00 1.86 6.69
C LEU A 30 -11.44 2.39 6.84
N ALA A 31 -12.33 2.13 5.88
CA ALA A 31 -13.73 2.53 5.95
C ALA A 31 -14.47 1.83 7.11
N ARG A 32 -14.26 0.54 7.31
CA ARG A 32 -14.80 -0.22 8.45
C ARG A 32 -14.31 0.31 9.80
N ALA A 33 -13.08 0.83 9.84
CA ALA A 33 -12.53 1.48 11.01
C ALA A 33 -13.05 2.91 11.21
N GLY A 34 -13.84 3.46 10.28
CA GLY A 34 -14.53 4.75 10.41
C GLY A 34 -14.00 5.88 9.51
N ALA A 35 -13.01 5.65 8.67
CA ALA A 35 -12.48 6.68 7.78
C ALA A 35 -13.42 6.95 6.59
N ASP A 36 -13.52 8.21 6.18
CA ASP A 36 -14.01 8.59 4.87
C ASP A 36 -12.87 8.49 3.84
N LEU A 37 -13.19 8.19 2.57
CA LEU A 37 -12.18 7.84 1.58
C LEU A 37 -12.14 8.79 0.38
N VAL A 38 -10.92 9.06 -0.09
CA VAL A 38 -10.64 9.39 -1.48
C VAL A 38 -10.10 8.13 -2.14
N ILE A 39 -10.80 7.64 -3.14
CA ILE A 39 -10.45 6.45 -3.91
C ILE A 39 -9.96 6.86 -5.29
N THR A 40 -8.88 6.26 -5.79
CA THR A 40 -8.28 6.74 -7.03
C THR A 40 -7.96 5.65 -8.04
N SER A 41 -8.10 6.00 -9.32
CA SER A 41 -7.73 5.18 -10.47
C SER A 41 -7.39 6.08 -11.66
N ARG A 42 -6.69 5.56 -12.67
CA ARG A 42 -6.51 6.23 -13.96
C ARG A 42 -7.82 6.38 -14.74
N ASP A 43 -8.75 5.47 -14.52
CA ASP A 43 -10.11 5.54 -15.03
C ASP A 43 -11.08 5.67 -13.85
N LYS A 44 -11.68 6.83 -13.72
CA LYS A 44 -12.61 7.15 -12.63
C LYS A 44 -13.87 6.26 -12.68
N THR A 45 -14.30 5.81 -13.87
CA THR A 45 -15.49 4.98 -14.01
C THR A 45 -15.31 3.59 -13.38
N ALA A 46 -14.08 3.10 -13.30
CA ALA A 46 -13.74 1.85 -12.64
C ALA A 46 -13.85 1.88 -11.09
N LEU A 47 -14.24 3.01 -10.53
CA LEU A 47 -14.36 3.20 -9.07
C LEU A 47 -15.82 3.15 -8.58
N THR A 48 -16.80 3.12 -9.48
CA THR A 48 -18.23 3.27 -9.14
C THR A 48 -18.71 2.21 -8.16
N ASP A 49 -18.43 0.94 -8.43
CA ASP A 49 -18.87 -0.16 -7.57
C ASP A 49 -18.21 -0.09 -6.19
N PHE A 50 -16.92 0.25 -6.16
CA PHE A 50 -16.19 0.38 -4.89
C PHE A 50 -16.61 1.63 -4.11
N GLN A 51 -17.00 2.70 -4.79
CA GLN A 51 -17.60 3.88 -4.15
C GLN A 51 -18.90 3.48 -3.42
N HIS A 52 -19.83 2.83 -4.12
CA HIS A 52 -21.09 2.38 -3.54
C HIS A 52 -20.85 1.44 -2.36
N GLU A 53 -19.90 0.52 -2.47
CA GLU A 53 -19.55 -0.38 -1.36
C GLU A 53 -19.11 0.39 -0.10
N ILE A 54 -18.32 1.46 -0.24
CA ILE A 54 -17.89 2.29 0.88
C ILE A 54 -19.07 3.10 1.46
N GLU A 55 -19.95 3.59 0.59
CA GLU A 55 -21.16 4.31 1.00
C GLU A 55 -22.13 3.39 1.77
N ASP A 56 -22.25 2.12 1.37
CA ASP A 56 -23.04 1.10 2.09
C ASP A 56 -22.48 0.78 3.49
N LEU A 57 -21.17 1.01 3.70
CA LEU A 57 -20.57 0.96 5.04
C LEU A 57 -20.84 2.22 5.88
N GLY A 58 -21.63 3.17 5.37
CA GLY A 58 -21.94 4.43 6.02
C GLY A 58 -20.80 5.45 6.00
N ARG A 59 -19.84 5.30 5.08
CA ARG A 59 -18.73 6.24 4.90
C ARG A 59 -18.84 6.99 3.58
N ARG A 60 -18.32 8.20 3.56
CA ARG A 60 -18.26 8.99 2.32
C ARG A 60 -17.06 8.54 1.49
N ALA A 61 -17.27 8.35 0.17
CA ALA A 61 -16.21 8.06 -0.79
C ALA A 61 -16.22 9.07 -1.94
N VAL A 62 -15.07 9.66 -2.24
CA VAL A 62 -14.88 10.57 -3.38
C VAL A 62 -13.95 9.92 -4.38
N PRO A 63 -14.45 9.52 -5.58
CA PRO A 63 -13.61 8.97 -6.63
C PRO A 63 -12.89 10.08 -7.40
N LEU A 64 -11.56 9.98 -7.51
CA LEU A 64 -10.72 10.92 -8.26
C LEU A 64 -9.86 10.19 -9.29
N GLU A 65 -9.63 10.84 -10.44
CA GLU A 65 -8.65 10.35 -11.42
C GLU A 65 -7.22 10.60 -10.94
N LEU A 66 -6.36 9.58 -11.07
CA LEU A 66 -4.94 9.67 -10.75
C LEU A 66 -4.10 8.74 -11.62
N ASP A 67 -3.20 9.30 -12.43
CA ASP A 67 -2.00 8.61 -12.92
C ASP A 67 -0.79 9.07 -12.07
N VAL A 68 -0.27 8.17 -11.25
CA VAL A 68 0.89 8.46 -10.37
C VAL A 68 2.19 8.74 -11.14
N ARG A 69 2.24 8.48 -12.46
CA ARG A 69 3.38 8.81 -13.33
C ARG A 69 3.30 10.21 -13.92
N ASN A 70 2.16 10.90 -13.73
CA ASN A 70 1.92 12.24 -14.27
C ASN A 70 1.85 13.26 -13.13
N TYR A 71 2.81 14.18 -13.11
CA TYR A 71 2.93 15.18 -12.05
C TYR A 71 1.68 16.06 -11.92
N ASP A 72 1.13 16.52 -13.05
CA ASP A 72 -0.06 17.39 -13.02
C ASP A 72 -1.31 16.63 -12.55
N SER A 73 -1.43 15.34 -12.89
CA SER A 73 -2.48 14.48 -12.36
C SER A 73 -2.40 14.36 -10.84
N ILE A 74 -1.18 14.22 -10.30
CA ILE A 74 -0.95 14.16 -8.84
C ILE A 74 -1.38 15.46 -8.18
N GLN A 75 -0.99 16.63 -8.73
CA GLN A 75 -1.34 17.94 -8.15
C GLN A 75 -2.85 18.17 -8.18
N ARG A 76 -3.51 17.86 -9.31
CA ARG A 76 -4.99 17.97 -9.43
C ARG A 76 -5.69 17.08 -8.41
N MET A 77 -5.28 15.82 -8.27
CA MET A 77 -5.87 14.89 -7.29
C MET A 77 -5.70 15.41 -5.87
N ALA A 78 -4.51 15.88 -5.48
CA ALA A 78 -4.26 16.39 -4.13
C ALA A 78 -5.12 17.62 -3.80
N SER A 79 -5.24 18.57 -4.73
CA SER A 79 -6.08 19.75 -4.57
C SER A 79 -7.56 19.40 -4.47
N ALA A 80 -8.06 18.52 -5.35
CA ALA A 80 -9.46 18.08 -5.35
C ALA A 80 -9.81 17.28 -4.07
N ALA A 81 -8.90 16.47 -3.55
CA ALA A 81 -9.07 15.75 -2.29
C ALA A 81 -9.18 16.72 -1.09
N ALA A 82 -8.29 17.71 -1.04
CA ALA A 82 -8.30 18.74 0.00
C ALA A 82 -9.57 19.61 -0.07
N GLU A 83 -10.02 19.99 -1.27
CA GLU A 83 -11.26 20.73 -1.46
C GLU A 83 -12.49 19.91 -1.02
N ALA A 84 -12.54 18.62 -1.35
CA ALA A 84 -13.69 17.78 -1.06
C ALA A 84 -13.94 17.56 0.44
N TYR A 85 -12.86 17.52 1.24
CA TYR A 85 -12.96 17.20 2.67
C TYR A 85 -12.46 18.28 3.63
N GLY A 86 -11.78 19.30 3.14
CA GLY A 86 -11.13 20.34 3.96
C GLY A 86 -9.85 19.91 4.67
N LYS A 87 -9.55 18.62 4.65
CA LYS A 87 -8.35 18.02 5.28
C LYS A 87 -8.01 16.67 4.67
N ILE A 88 -6.78 16.21 4.91
CA ILE A 88 -6.32 14.87 4.58
C ILE A 88 -5.52 14.36 5.78
N ASP A 89 -5.95 13.26 6.37
CA ASP A 89 -5.31 12.69 7.57
C ASP A 89 -4.40 11.49 7.25
N ILE A 90 -4.79 10.67 6.25
CA ILE A 90 -4.15 9.41 5.94
C ILE A 90 -3.88 9.32 4.44
N LEU A 91 -2.69 8.84 4.07
CA LEU A 91 -2.35 8.47 2.69
C LEU A 91 -1.86 7.02 2.64
N VAL A 92 -2.47 6.23 1.77
CA VAL A 92 -2.00 4.89 1.41
C VAL A 92 -1.51 4.89 -0.02
N ASN A 93 -0.21 4.90 -0.23
CA ASN A 93 0.44 4.75 -1.52
C ASN A 93 0.46 3.27 -1.93
N ASN A 94 -0.65 2.82 -2.55
CA ASN A 94 -0.82 1.44 -2.98
C ASN A 94 -0.64 1.25 -4.50
N ALA A 95 -0.88 2.28 -5.32
CA ALA A 95 -0.72 2.18 -6.77
C ALA A 95 0.64 1.58 -7.16
N GLY A 96 0.61 0.54 -7.97
CA GLY A 96 1.83 -0.15 -8.35
C GLY A 96 1.62 -1.12 -9.51
N CYS A 97 2.72 -1.45 -10.15
CA CYS A 97 2.76 -2.44 -11.23
C CYS A 97 4.00 -3.33 -11.11
N ASN A 98 4.02 -4.37 -11.91
CA ASN A 98 5.12 -5.32 -11.99
C ASN A 98 5.34 -5.77 -13.43
N VAL A 99 6.58 -6.01 -13.80
CA VAL A 99 6.99 -6.70 -15.02
C VAL A 99 7.80 -7.92 -14.60
N ARG A 100 7.37 -9.10 -15.03
CA ARG A 100 8.04 -10.37 -14.71
C ARG A 100 8.72 -10.90 -15.97
N LYS A 101 10.06 -10.80 -16.01
CA LYS A 101 10.92 -11.29 -17.09
C LYS A 101 12.29 -11.68 -16.52
N PRO A 102 13.06 -12.56 -17.17
CA PRO A 102 14.50 -12.71 -16.90
C PRO A 102 15.19 -11.34 -16.94
N SER A 103 16.18 -11.12 -16.08
CA SER A 103 16.82 -9.80 -15.95
C SER A 103 17.50 -9.35 -17.26
N LEU A 104 17.98 -10.29 -18.08
CA LEU A 104 18.57 -9.99 -19.38
C LEU A 104 17.56 -9.50 -20.43
N ASP A 105 16.26 -9.80 -20.23
CA ASP A 105 15.19 -9.45 -21.16
C ASP A 105 14.39 -8.21 -20.72
N ILE A 106 14.78 -7.60 -19.59
CA ILE A 106 14.17 -6.35 -19.11
C ILE A 106 14.58 -5.21 -20.03
N SER A 107 13.59 -4.59 -20.68
CA SER A 107 13.82 -3.41 -21.50
C SER A 107 13.94 -2.14 -20.64
N TRP A 108 14.47 -1.06 -21.25
CA TRP A 108 14.50 0.26 -20.64
C TRP A 108 13.08 0.74 -20.25
N ASP A 109 12.09 0.47 -21.09
CA ASP A 109 10.70 0.87 -20.84
C ASP A 109 10.06 0.03 -19.72
N ASP A 110 10.34 -1.27 -19.64
CA ASP A 110 9.90 -2.11 -18.53
C ASP A 110 10.43 -1.58 -17.19
N TRP A 111 11.72 -1.22 -17.16
CA TRP A 111 12.36 -0.65 -15.98
C TRP A 111 11.69 0.67 -15.58
N ASN A 112 11.58 1.62 -16.51
CA ASN A 112 10.99 2.92 -16.25
C ASN A 112 9.52 2.80 -15.82
N LEU A 113 8.71 1.96 -16.48
CA LEU A 113 7.33 1.73 -16.11
C LEU A 113 7.18 1.35 -14.62
N VAL A 114 8.02 0.43 -14.15
CA VAL A 114 7.95 -0.06 -12.76
C VAL A 114 8.47 0.99 -11.78
N LEU A 115 9.62 1.59 -12.05
CA LEU A 115 10.23 2.59 -11.14
C LEU A 115 9.39 3.87 -11.09
N ASP A 116 8.89 4.33 -12.23
CA ASP A 116 8.06 5.53 -12.31
C ASP A 116 6.73 5.37 -11.58
N THR A 117 6.14 4.17 -11.66
CA THR A 117 4.89 3.89 -10.97
C THR A 117 5.12 3.69 -9.46
N ASN A 118 6.02 2.76 -9.10
CA ASN A 118 6.10 2.25 -7.72
C ASN A 118 6.94 3.12 -6.79
N LEU A 119 7.91 3.88 -7.32
CA LEU A 119 8.86 4.66 -6.52
C LEU A 119 8.70 6.16 -6.77
N ARG A 120 8.88 6.62 -8.02
CA ARG A 120 8.73 8.05 -8.34
C ARG A 120 7.31 8.54 -8.05
N GLY A 121 6.29 7.79 -8.47
CA GLY A 121 4.90 8.12 -8.19
C GLY A 121 4.59 8.16 -6.70
N THR A 122 5.07 7.17 -5.94
CA THR A 122 4.92 7.13 -4.47
C THR A 122 5.49 8.40 -3.82
N PHE A 123 6.69 8.82 -4.23
CA PHE A 123 7.33 10.03 -3.70
C PHE A 123 6.49 11.29 -3.98
N PHE A 124 6.12 11.53 -5.24
CA PHE A 124 5.43 12.77 -5.60
C PHE A 124 4.00 12.82 -5.07
N VAL A 125 3.30 11.69 -4.96
CA VAL A 125 2.00 11.63 -4.27
C VAL A 125 2.18 11.95 -2.79
N ALA A 126 3.15 11.33 -2.11
CA ALA A 126 3.43 11.63 -0.70
C ALA A 126 3.78 13.11 -0.49
N GLN A 127 4.63 13.69 -1.36
CA GLN A 127 5.00 15.10 -1.29
C GLN A 127 3.80 16.04 -1.47
N ALA A 128 2.94 15.78 -2.45
CA ALA A 128 1.74 16.59 -2.70
C ALA A 128 0.80 16.57 -1.50
N ILE A 129 0.57 15.39 -0.92
CA ILE A 129 -0.33 15.22 0.22
C ILE A 129 0.28 15.76 1.53
N ALA A 130 1.58 15.58 1.76
CA ALA A 130 2.26 16.13 2.95
C ALA A 130 2.11 17.66 3.05
N ARG A 131 2.07 18.39 1.92
CA ARG A 131 1.80 19.83 1.92
C ARG A 131 0.45 20.21 2.51
N HIS A 132 -0.53 19.32 2.46
CA HIS A 132 -1.85 19.49 3.10
C HIS A 132 -1.88 18.98 4.54
N MET A 133 -1.00 18.04 4.91
CA MET A 133 -0.91 17.50 6.27
C MET A 133 -0.10 18.42 7.21
N ILE A 134 1.02 18.97 6.74
CA ILE A 134 1.95 19.81 7.53
C ILE A 134 1.24 20.98 8.25
N PRO A 135 0.37 21.77 7.58
CA PRO A 135 -0.32 22.87 8.28
C PRO A 135 -1.23 22.42 9.41
N ASN A 136 -1.69 21.16 9.37
CA ASN A 136 -2.57 20.58 10.38
C ASN A 136 -1.79 19.89 11.53
N GLY A 137 -0.46 19.77 11.42
CA GLY A 137 0.39 19.09 12.41
C GLY A 137 0.05 17.61 12.59
N TYR A 138 -0.52 16.97 11.56
CA TYR A 138 -0.98 15.58 11.61
C TYR A 138 -0.91 14.91 10.24
N GLY A 139 -0.43 13.67 10.21
CA GLY A 139 -0.49 12.82 9.03
C GLY A 139 -0.05 11.39 9.31
N ARG A 140 -0.63 10.46 8.55
CA ARG A 140 -0.26 9.04 8.51
C ARG A 140 -0.04 8.64 7.07
N ILE A 141 1.22 8.45 6.67
CA ILE A 141 1.59 8.03 5.31
C ILE A 141 2.02 6.57 5.36
N ILE A 142 1.35 5.73 4.59
CA ILE A 142 1.60 4.30 4.53
C ILE A 142 1.95 3.95 3.08
N ASN A 143 3.22 3.65 2.86
CA ASN A 143 3.71 3.20 1.56
C ASN A 143 3.55 1.68 1.47
N ILE A 144 2.93 1.17 0.42
CA ILE A 144 2.84 -0.28 0.23
C ILE A 144 4.13 -0.77 -0.40
N GLY A 145 4.89 -1.52 0.40
CA GLY A 145 6.08 -2.24 -0.02
C GLY A 145 5.77 -3.65 -0.52
N SER A 146 6.66 -4.55 -0.21
CA SER A 146 6.55 -5.99 -0.48
C SER A 146 7.59 -6.72 0.37
N VAL A 147 7.48 -8.03 0.53
CA VAL A 147 8.60 -8.85 1.00
C VAL A 147 9.86 -8.62 0.17
N THR A 148 9.71 -8.24 -1.11
CA THR A 148 10.85 -7.89 -1.98
C THR A 148 11.50 -6.55 -1.61
N SER A 149 11.01 -5.84 -0.60
CA SER A 149 11.73 -4.73 0.02
C SER A 149 12.91 -5.18 0.87
N VAL A 150 12.99 -6.46 1.22
CA VAL A 150 14.02 -7.02 2.12
C VAL A 150 14.77 -8.21 1.53
N PHE A 151 14.25 -8.85 0.47
CA PHE A 151 15.00 -9.87 -0.27
C PHE A 151 14.72 -9.81 -1.79
N GLY A 152 15.63 -10.37 -2.59
CA GLY A 152 15.46 -10.46 -4.04
C GLY A 152 14.61 -11.65 -4.47
N TYR A 153 13.95 -11.53 -5.61
CA TYR A 153 13.22 -12.62 -6.24
C TYR A 153 13.51 -12.64 -7.75
N ALA A 154 13.87 -13.81 -8.27
CA ALA A 154 14.22 -13.97 -9.68
C ALA A 154 13.08 -13.54 -10.61
N GLY A 155 13.42 -12.87 -11.70
CA GLY A 155 12.47 -12.37 -12.68
C GLY A 155 11.72 -11.10 -12.25
N LEU A 156 12.10 -10.47 -11.14
CA LEU A 156 11.43 -9.27 -10.60
C LEU A 156 12.41 -8.11 -10.36
N ALA A 157 13.53 -8.02 -11.08
CA ALA A 157 14.57 -7.04 -10.80
C ALA A 157 14.07 -5.58 -10.66
N PRO A 158 13.30 -4.99 -11.60
CA PRO A 158 12.78 -3.64 -11.44
C PRO A 158 11.82 -3.50 -10.24
N TYR A 159 11.00 -4.53 -10.00
CA TYR A 159 10.07 -4.53 -8.88
C TYR A 159 10.80 -4.57 -7.54
N CYS A 160 11.78 -5.47 -7.37
CA CYS A 160 12.60 -5.53 -6.16
C CYS A 160 13.33 -4.21 -5.91
N ALA A 161 13.93 -3.61 -6.96
CA ALA A 161 14.57 -2.30 -6.88
C ALA A 161 13.58 -1.21 -6.42
N SER A 162 12.38 -1.17 -7.00
CA SER A 162 11.35 -0.19 -6.62
C SER A 162 10.88 -0.37 -5.18
N ARG A 163 10.70 -1.62 -4.70
CA ARG A 163 10.22 -1.89 -3.34
C ARG A 163 11.31 -1.71 -2.28
N GLY A 164 12.57 -2.03 -2.62
CA GLY A 164 13.73 -1.65 -1.82
C GLY A 164 13.87 -0.13 -1.70
N GLY A 165 13.71 0.58 -2.82
CA GLY A 165 13.66 2.05 -2.86
C GLY A 165 12.52 2.62 -2.02
N THR A 166 11.32 2.04 -2.08
CA THR A 166 10.16 2.46 -1.26
C THR A 166 10.45 2.33 0.24
N LYS A 167 11.12 1.23 0.66
CA LYS A 167 11.56 1.07 2.05
C LYS A 167 12.50 2.20 2.46
N GLN A 168 13.53 2.48 1.67
CA GLN A 168 14.50 3.53 2.00
C GLN A 168 13.88 4.93 1.96
N LEU A 169 13.01 5.19 0.96
CA LEU A 169 12.24 6.42 0.86
C LEU A 169 11.37 6.65 2.12
N THR A 170 10.73 5.61 2.63
CA THR A 170 9.91 5.68 3.86
C THR A 170 10.73 6.19 5.04
N MET A 171 11.96 5.71 5.22
CA MET A 171 12.84 6.15 6.31
C MET A 171 13.25 7.62 6.16
N SER A 172 13.60 8.05 4.95
CA SER A 172 13.97 9.44 4.68
C SER A 172 12.79 10.40 4.93
N LEU A 173 11.60 10.08 4.40
CA LEU A 173 10.42 10.92 4.60
C LEU A 173 9.94 10.94 6.07
N ALA A 174 10.18 9.89 6.83
CA ALA A 174 9.88 9.85 8.25
C ALA A 174 10.75 10.83 9.05
N ASP A 175 12.02 10.97 8.68
CA ASP A 175 12.94 11.93 9.27
C ASP A 175 12.56 13.38 8.89
N ASP A 176 12.31 13.61 7.58
CA ASP A 176 11.94 14.93 7.07
C ASP A 176 10.63 15.47 7.67
N TRP A 177 9.61 14.62 7.83
CA TRP A 177 8.26 15.06 8.18
C TRP A 177 7.82 14.73 9.61
N GLY A 178 8.61 13.96 10.35
CA GLY A 178 8.37 13.68 11.76
C GLY A 178 8.19 14.96 12.63
N PRO A 179 9.04 16.01 12.47
CA PRO A 179 8.86 17.29 13.19
C PRO A 179 7.52 17.97 12.93
N HIS A 180 6.81 17.60 11.87
CA HIS A 180 5.49 18.15 11.50
C HIS A 180 4.32 17.26 11.97
N GLY A 181 4.56 16.26 12.84
CA GLY A 181 3.52 15.38 13.35
C GLY A 181 3.05 14.30 12.33
N ILE A 182 3.83 14.06 11.27
CA ILE A 182 3.53 13.07 10.25
C ILE A 182 4.37 11.82 10.50
N THR A 183 3.71 10.65 10.58
CA THR A 183 4.42 9.37 10.54
C THR A 183 4.43 8.81 9.12
N VAL A 184 5.55 8.23 8.70
CA VAL A 184 5.68 7.59 7.39
C VAL A 184 6.18 6.17 7.62
N ASN A 185 5.37 5.17 7.23
CA ASN A 185 5.70 3.77 7.41
C ASN A 185 5.48 2.98 6.11
N CYS A 186 6.11 1.82 6.00
CA CYS A 186 5.97 0.90 4.90
C CYS A 186 5.21 -0.35 5.39
N LEU A 187 4.07 -0.66 4.78
CA LEU A 187 3.41 -1.95 4.93
C LEU A 187 3.87 -2.85 3.80
N ALA A 188 4.51 -3.96 4.12
CA ALA A 188 5.17 -4.85 3.17
C ALA A 188 4.49 -6.24 3.15
N PRO A 189 3.50 -6.45 2.27
CA PRO A 189 2.83 -7.73 2.13
C PRO A 189 3.75 -8.81 1.57
N GLY A 190 3.53 -10.05 2.01
CA GLY A 190 4.08 -11.26 1.41
C GLY A 190 3.33 -11.72 0.16
N TRP A 191 3.15 -13.02 0.05
CA TRP A 191 2.40 -13.64 -1.03
C TRP A 191 0.91 -13.67 -0.68
N PHE A 192 0.15 -12.73 -1.26
CA PHE A 192 -1.29 -12.60 -1.06
C PHE A 192 -2.04 -13.05 -2.30
N LYS A 193 -3.04 -13.91 -2.13
CA LYS A 193 -3.94 -14.29 -3.21
C LYS A 193 -4.95 -13.17 -3.44
N THR A 194 -4.93 -12.58 -4.62
CA THR A 194 -5.87 -11.54 -5.06
C THR A 194 -6.45 -11.90 -6.41
N GLU A 195 -7.54 -11.26 -6.82
CA GLU A 195 -8.11 -11.45 -8.15
C GLU A 195 -7.07 -11.19 -9.28
N GLN A 196 -6.16 -10.25 -9.06
CA GLN A 196 -5.15 -9.89 -10.06
C GLN A 196 -4.12 -10.99 -10.31
N ASN A 197 -3.87 -11.84 -9.33
CA ASN A 197 -2.83 -12.89 -9.40
C ASN A 197 -3.38 -14.31 -9.22
N LYS A 198 -4.71 -14.49 -9.28
CA LYS A 198 -5.35 -15.79 -9.06
C LYS A 198 -4.82 -16.90 -9.95
N VAL A 199 -4.52 -16.59 -11.22
CA VAL A 199 -3.95 -17.55 -12.17
C VAL A 199 -2.63 -18.15 -11.67
N LEU A 200 -1.80 -17.36 -10.96
CA LEU A 200 -0.57 -17.87 -10.38
C LEU A 200 -0.85 -18.91 -9.30
N TYR A 201 -1.96 -18.77 -8.57
CA TYR A 201 -2.39 -19.69 -7.52
C TYR A 201 -3.13 -20.93 -8.04
N GLU A 202 -3.36 -21.04 -9.35
CA GLU A 202 -3.83 -22.25 -10.03
C GLU A 202 -2.68 -23.23 -10.31
N ASN A 203 -1.42 -22.74 -10.26
CA ASN A 203 -0.24 -23.58 -10.41
C ASN A 203 0.10 -24.27 -9.07
N GLU A 204 -0.43 -25.48 -8.84
CA GLU A 204 -0.24 -26.23 -7.59
C GLU A 204 1.23 -26.46 -7.21
N PRO A 205 2.17 -26.82 -8.13
CA PRO A 205 3.58 -26.94 -7.80
C PRO A 205 4.18 -25.64 -7.25
N TRP A 206 3.82 -24.50 -7.84
CA TRP A 206 4.28 -23.20 -7.36
C TRP A 206 3.66 -22.85 -6.00
N VAL A 207 2.35 -23.11 -5.80
CA VAL A 207 1.69 -22.88 -4.51
C VAL A 207 2.35 -23.71 -3.42
N ARG A 208 2.62 -24.98 -3.69
CA ARG A 208 3.33 -25.88 -2.76
C ARG A 208 4.71 -25.34 -2.40
N TYR A 209 5.47 -24.94 -3.41
CA TYR A 209 6.80 -24.33 -3.24
C TYR A 209 6.78 -23.11 -2.32
N ILE A 210 5.83 -22.16 -2.50
CA ILE A 210 5.76 -20.98 -1.62
C ILE A 210 5.25 -21.33 -0.23
N CYS A 211 4.26 -22.23 -0.09
CA CYS A 211 3.75 -22.67 1.19
C CYS A 211 4.83 -23.37 2.03
N ASP A 212 5.71 -24.13 1.40
CA ASP A 212 6.83 -24.77 2.10
C ASP A 212 7.80 -23.74 2.71
N ARG A 213 7.98 -22.59 2.02
CA ARG A 213 8.84 -21.49 2.46
C ARG A 213 8.16 -20.52 3.45
N ILE A 214 6.85 -20.50 3.49
CA ILE A 214 6.09 -19.66 4.43
C ILE A 214 5.93 -20.43 5.76
N PRO A 215 6.45 -19.93 6.89
CA PRO A 215 6.26 -20.57 8.20
C PRO A 215 4.80 -20.88 8.54
N LEU A 216 3.86 -19.96 8.23
CA LEU A 216 2.42 -20.17 8.43
C LEU A 216 1.75 -21.13 7.42
N LYS A 217 2.53 -21.71 6.47
CA LYS A 217 2.12 -22.76 5.54
C LYS A 217 0.92 -22.41 4.64
N ARG A 218 0.64 -21.14 4.46
CA ARG A 218 -0.40 -20.63 3.56
C ARG A 218 -0.02 -19.27 2.97
N PRO A 219 -0.53 -18.93 1.78
CA PRO A 219 -0.50 -17.55 1.33
C PRO A 219 -1.38 -16.68 2.22
N GLY A 220 -1.09 -15.37 2.22
CA GLY A 220 -1.94 -14.37 2.86
C GLY A 220 -3.27 -14.22 2.12
N GLN A 221 -4.31 -13.97 2.87
CA GLN A 221 -5.59 -13.51 2.37
C GLN A 221 -5.70 -12.00 2.58
N PRO A 222 -6.43 -11.27 1.71
CA PRO A 222 -6.45 -9.80 1.79
C PRO A 222 -6.74 -9.23 3.18
N HIS A 223 -7.66 -9.84 3.95
CA HIS A 223 -7.98 -9.39 5.32
C HIS A 223 -6.93 -9.74 6.37
N ASP A 224 -5.91 -10.50 6.05
CA ASP A 224 -4.73 -10.59 6.94
C ASP A 224 -3.97 -9.24 7.04
N LEU A 225 -4.29 -8.26 6.16
CA LEU A 225 -3.71 -6.89 6.19
C LEU A 225 -4.56 -5.89 7.00
N ASP A 226 -5.82 -6.19 7.30
CA ASP A 226 -6.78 -5.23 7.87
C ASP A 226 -6.26 -4.63 9.19
N GLY A 227 -5.80 -5.48 10.12
CA GLY A 227 -5.25 -5.02 11.38
C GLY A 227 -3.99 -4.15 11.23
N ALA A 228 -3.11 -4.52 10.31
CA ALA A 228 -1.85 -3.81 10.09
C ALA A 228 -2.07 -2.42 9.46
N ILE A 229 -2.97 -2.31 8.46
CA ILE A 229 -3.25 -1.02 7.83
C ILE A 229 -3.98 -0.07 8.79
N VAL A 230 -4.94 -0.56 9.56
CA VAL A 230 -5.66 0.24 10.54
C VAL A 230 -4.74 0.68 11.68
N PHE A 231 -3.85 -0.20 12.17
CA PHE A 231 -2.83 0.17 13.15
C PHE A 231 -1.96 1.33 12.66
N LEU A 232 -1.39 1.21 11.45
CA LEU A 232 -0.50 2.25 10.90
C LEU A 232 -1.24 3.56 10.59
N ALA A 233 -2.56 3.51 10.36
CA ALA A 233 -3.40 4.66 10.09
C ALA A 233 -3.93 5.36 11.36
N SER A 234 -3.87 4.71 12.52
CA SER A 234 -4.50 5.15 13.76
C SER A 234 -3.56 5.88 14.72
N GLU A 235 -4.10 6.36 15.85
CA GLU A 235 -3.32 6.98 16.93
C GLU A 235 -2.43 5.96 17.67
N GLU A 236 -2.76 4.68 17.61
CA GLU A 236 -2.00 3.60 18.25
C GLU A 236 -0.60 3.45 17.68
N SER A 237 -0.38 3.96 16.46
CA SER A 237 0.95 4.00 15.82
C SER A 237 1.66 5.36 15.91
N ARG A 238 1.19 6.30 16.73
CA ARG A 238 1.74 7.68 16.79
C ARG A 238 3.24 7.78 17.11
N TYR A 239 3.83 6.75 17.69
CA TYR A 239 5.28 6.67 17.98
C TYR A 239 6.00 5.68 17.07
N VAL A 240 5.35 5.26 15.97
CA VAL A 240 5.92 4.34 14.96
C VAL A 240 6.10 5.12 13.67
N THR A 241 7.35 5.38 13.27
CA THR A 241 7.69 6.04 12.01
C THR A 241 8.98 5.47 11.42
N GLY A 242 9.15 5.53 10.11
CA GLY A 242 10.30 5.00 9.39
C GLY A 242 10.35 3.46 9.33
N GLN A 243 9.31 2.76 9.79
CA GLN A 243 9.35 1.31 9.93
C GLN A 243 8.80 0.60 8.70
N THR A 244 9.31 -0.61 8.47
CA THR A 244 8.76 -1.56 7.49
C THR A 244 8.12 -2.71 8.25
N LEU A 245 6.79 -2.75 8.21
CA LEU A 245 6.00 -3.83 8.81
C LEU A 245 5.74 -4.91 7.76
N LEU A 246 6.41 -6.03 7.90
CA LEU A 246 6.21 -7.20 7.06
C LEU A 246 4.97 -7.97 7.54
N VAL A 247 4.03 -8.22 6.63
CA VAL A 247 2.86 -9.08 6.84
C VAL A 247 2.94 -10.18 5.78
N ASP A 248 3.70 -11.24 6.07
CA ASP A 248 4.20 -12.15 5.06
C ASP A 248 4.17 -13.63 5.47
N GLY A 249 3.55 -13.94 6.58
CA GLY A 249 3.49 -15.29 7.13
C GLY A 249 4.85 -15.83 7.59
N GLY A 250 5.85 -14.95 7.73
CA GLY A 250 7.21 -15.26 8.18
C GLY A 250 8.18 -15.65 7.07
N ILE A 251 7.81 -15.53 5.78
CA ILE A 251 8.71 -15.92 4.68
C ILE A 251 10.02 -15.12 4.67
N SER A 252 10.00 -13.88 5.14
CA SER A 252 11.19 -13.03 5.21
C SER A 252 12.17 -13.40 6.32
N THR A 253 11.80 -14.26 7.26
CA THR A 253 12.70 -14.69 8.35
C THR A 253 13.82 -15.61 7.86
N GLY A 254 13.73 -16.11 6.62
CA GLY A 254 14.70 -17.03 6.05
C GLY A 254 14.71 -18.41 6.69
N ALA A 255 13.77 -18.68 7.62
CA ALA A 255 13.69 -19.98 8.28
C ALA A 255 13.29 -21.04 7.25
N THR A 256 14.28 -21.80 6.79
CA THR A 256 14.03 -23.08 6.12
C THR A 256 13.91 -24.15 7.21
N LYS A 257 12.86 -24.97 7.16
CA LYS A 257 12.81 -26.16 8.01
C LYS A 257 14.07 -26.98 7.74
N ALA A 258 14.91 -27.14 8.74
CA ALA A 258 15.94 -28.15 8.65
C ALA A 258 15.20 -29.48 8.41
N THR A 259 15.52 -30.17 7.33
CA THR A 259 15.09 -31.56 7.15
C THR A 259 15.85 -32.37 8.18
N VAL A 260 15.31 -32.42 9.39
CA VAL A 260 15.65 -33.47 10.33
C VAL A 260 14.68 -34.58 9.96
N ASP A 261 15.17 -35.60 9.30
CA ASP A 261 14.42 -36.81 9.09
C ASP A 261 13.99 -37.31 10.46
N GLU A 262 12.65 -37.32 10.69
CA GLU A 262 12.05 -38.06 11.78
C GLU A 262 12.02 -39.53 11.41
#